data_a90b0da55807c8579e53235d098cb0ae
#
_entry.id   a90b0da55807c8579e53235d098cb0ae
#
_cell.length_a   1.000
_cell.length_b   1.000
_cell.length_c   1.000
_cell.angle_alpha   90.00
_cell.angle_beta   90.00
_cell.angle_gamma   90.00
#
_symmetry.space_group_name_H-M   'P 1'
#
loop_
_entity.id
_entity.type
_entity.pdbx_description
1 polymer ?
#
loop_
_entity_poly.entity_id
_entity_poly.type
_entity_poly.pdbx_seq_one_letter_code
_entity_poly.pdbx_strand_id
1 'polypeptide(L)'
;MLPRHRIRRPARLGALVLALAATACDDPFDAFLGDVPLTPTEVTLYDYVTGRLEDPPAFDIVLAVPARVDQTLNWDFLFQIRDGAPELVPFSAVADSVTDAGLQISDERFDAVLEAPEGGYTLNVPLQVQPGDVLIARSRVDPNNFLACSRYAKLQVLSIDAEERTITFRHLVNPNCGDVVLEPGTHGSL
;
A
#
# COMPACT_ATOMS: atom_id res chain seq x y z
N MET A 1 -56.77 -32.78 -69.50
CA MET A 1 -55.35 -32.76 -69.21
C MET A 1 -54.97 -31.33 -68.80
N LEU A 2 -54.80 -31.08 -67.49
CA LEU A 2 -54.44 -29.77 -66.97
C LEU A 2 -53.13 -29.90 -66.25
N PRO A 3 -52.11 -29.05 -66.49
CA PRO A 3 -50.81 -29.12 -65.81
C PRO A 3 -50.91 -28.51 -64.41
N ARG A 4 -50.42 -29.26 -63.44
CA ARG A 4 -50.25 -28.80 -62.05
C ARG A 4 -49.09 -27.85 -61.96
N HIS A 5 -49.37 -26.57 -61.67
CA HIS A 5 -48.36 -25.59 -61.26
C HIS A 5 -47.87 -25.87 -59.79
N ARG A 6 -46.64 -26.24 -59.64
CA ARG A 6 -45.98 -26.31 -58.34
C ARG A 6 -45.49 -24.92 -57.95
N ILE A 7 -46.12 -24.34 -56.96
CA ILE A 7 -45.63 -23.11 -56.31
C ILE A 7 -44.49 -23.47 -55.39
N ARG A 8 -43.25 -23.07 -55.75
CA ARG A 8 -42.09 -23.12 -54.86
C ARG A 8 -42.18 -21.95 -53.92
N ARG A 9 -42.32 -22.20 -52.61
CA ARG A 9 -42.21 -21.22 -51.56
C ARG A 9 -40.71 -20.99 -51.30
N PRO A 10 -40.16 -19.72 -51.26
CA PRO A 10 -38.82 -19.48 -50.85
C PRO A 10 -38.79 -19.57 -49.31
N ALA A 11 -37.94 -20.46 -48.79
CA ALA A 11 -37.59 -20.52 -47.40
C ALA A 11 -36.73 -19.29 -47.09
N ARG A 12 -37.32 -18.33 -46.37
CA ARG A 12 -36.56 -17.23 -45.77
C ARG A 12 -35.83 -17.78 -44.53
N LEU A 13 -34.56 -18.09 -44.68
CA LEU A 13 -33.65 -18.25 -43.53
C LEU A 13 -33.53 -16.90 -42.84
N GLY A 14 -34.24 -16.71 -41.74
CA GLY A 14 -33.99 -15.64 -40.81
C GLY A 14 -32.68 -15.96 -40.06
N ALA A 15 -31.62 -15.29 -40.43
CA ALA A 15 -30.39 -15.29 -39.62
C ALA A 15 -30.68 -14.50 -38.35
N LEU A 16 -30.93 -15.23 -37.26
CA LEU A 16 -31.00 -14.69 -35.91
C LEU A 16 -29.56 -14.37 -35.50
N VAL A 17 -29.14 -13.12 -35.70
CA VAL A 17 -27.90 -12.59 -35.14
C VAL A 17 -28.11 -12.43 -33.64
N LEU A 18 -27.65 -13.42 -32.87
CA LEU A 18 -27.54 -13.33 -31.42
C LEU A 18 -26.37 -12.35 -31.13
N ALA A 19 -26.68 -11.08 -30.97
CA ALA A 19 -25.73 -10.12 -30.37
C ALA A 19 -25.55 -10.56 -28.92
N LEU A 20 -24.47 -11.29 -28.65
CA LEU A 20 -23.94 -11.41 -27.30
C LEU A 20 -23.47 -10.01 -26.88
N ALA A 21 -24.32 -9.30 -26.13
CA ALA A 21 -23.88 -8.20 -25.30
C ALA A 21 -22.93 -8.83 -24.25
N ALA A 22 -21.65 -8.75 -24.50
CA ALA A 22 -20.65 -8.89 -23.43
C ALA A 22 -20.90 -7.69 -22.50
N THR A 23 -21.80 -7.87 -21.52
CA THR A 23 -21.81 -7.03 -20.34
C THR A 23 -20.47 -7.35 -19.69
N ALA A 24 -19.51 -6.44 -19.84
CA ALA A 24 -18.37 -6.38 -18.93
C ALA A 24 -19.00 -6.38 -17.52
N CYS A 25 -18.78 -7.45 -16.77
CA CYS A 25 -19.06 -7.43 -15.34
C CYS A 25 -18.03 -6.45 -14.77
N ASP A 26 -18.41 -5.19 -14.61
CA ASP A 26 -17.69 -4.30 -13.73
C ASP A 26 -17.74 -4.95 -12.34
N ASP A 27 -16.59 -5.22 -11.77
CA ASP A 27 -16.52 -5.78 -10.42
C ASP A 27 -17.19 -4.75 -9.48
N PRO A 28 -18.23 -5.13 -8.72
CA PRO A 28 -18.92 -4.21 -7.83
C PRO A 28 -17.99 -3.63 -6.76
N PHE A 29 -16.83 -4.23 -6.51
CA PHE A 29 -15.81 -3.74 -5.59
C PHE A 29 -14.83 -2.77 -6.23
N ASP A 30 -14.72 -2.71 -7.57
CA ASP A 30 -13.82 -1.81 -8.29
C ASP A 30 -14.02 -0.33 -7.90
N ALA A 31 -15.26 0.07 -7.64
CA ALA A 31 -15.60 1.43 -7.20
C ALA A 31 -15.03 1.82 -5.81
N PHE A 32 -14.56 0.85 -5.01
CA PHE A 32 -13.95 1.07 -3.70
C PHE A 32 -12.43 1.04 -3.75
N LEU A 33 -11.85 0.70 -4.89
CA LEU A 33 -10.41 0.66 -5.11
C LEU A 33 -9.90 2.01 -5.60
N GLY A 34 -8.70 2.35 -5.19
CA GLY A 34 -8.01 3.57 -5.60
C GLY A 34 -6.76 3.26 -6.41
N ASP A 35 -6.28 4.25 -7.14
CA ASP A 35 -5.01 4.15 -7.84
C ASP A 35 -3.85 4.30 -6.86
N VAL A 36 -2.80 3.52 -7.06
CA VAL A 36 -1.50 3.76 -6.40
C VAL A 36 -1.00 5.15 -6.82
N PRO A 37 -0.61 6.03 -5.89
CA PRO A 37 -0.21 7.39 -6.22
C PRO A 37 0.87 7.45 -7.31
N LEU A 38 0.73 8.37 -8.26
CA LEU A 38 1.72 8.57 -9.34
C LEU A 38 3.06 9.09 -8.82
N THR A 39 3.03 9.88 -7.75
CA THR A 39 4.20 10.54 -7.19
C THR A 39 4.37 10.20 -5.72
N PRO A 40 5.59 9.87 -5.27
CA PRO A 40 5.89 9.72 -3.86
C PRO A 40 5.69 11.05 -3.10
N THR A 41 5.35 10.94 -1.83
CA THR A 41 5.28 12.06 -0.89
C THR A 41 6.46 12.01 0.05
N GLU A 42 7.03 13.16 0.40
CA GLU A 42 8.09 13.28 1.39
C GLU A 42 7.52 13.58 2.78
N VAL A 43 8.14 12.99 3.80
CA VAL A 43 7.78 13.18 5.19
C VAL A 43 9.01 13.22 6.06
N THR A 44 8.97 14.02 7.12
CA THR A 44 10.00 14.07 8.16
C THR A 44 9.42 13.58 9.49
N LEU A 45 10.11 12.65 10.13
CA LEU A 45 9.83 12.22 11.50
C LEU A 45 10.94 12.69 12.42
N TYR A 46 10.57 12.88 13.68
CA TYR A 46 11.45 13.33 14.75
C TYR A 46 11.79 12.18 15.68
N ASP A 47 12.93 12.28 16.35
CA ASP A 47 13.36 11.23 17.27
C ASP A 47 12.37 11.06 18.43
N TYR A 48 11.91 9.83 18.60
CA TYR A 48 10.97 9.47 19.68
C TYR A 48 11.54 9.69 21.09
N VAL A 49 12.85 9.50 21.26
CA VAL A 49 13.50 9.51 22.60
C VAL A 49 13.71 10.93 23.12
N THR A 50 14.12 11.86 22.26
CA THR A 50 14.50 13.21 22.66
C THR A 50 13.78 14.32 21.89
N GLY A 51 12.91 13.94 20.95
CA GLY A 51 12.07 14.88 20.20
C GLY A 51 11.07 15.60 21.12
N ARG A 52 10.55 16.71 20.63
CA ARG A 52 9.52 17.46 21.36
C ARG A 52 8.17 16.73 21.25
N LEU A 53 7.35 16.88 22.27
CA LEU A 53 6.04 16.18 22.30
C LEU A 53 5.11 16.54 21.12
N GLU A 54 5.23 17.77 20.60
CA GLU A 54 4.47 18.25 19.44
C GLU A 54 4.96 17.72 18.10
N ASP A 55 6.19 17.21 18.01
CA ASP A 55 6.79 16.72 16.78
C ASP A 55 6.42 15.26 16.58
N PRO A 56 5.96 14.86 15.38
CA PRO A 56 5.52 13.49 15.15
C PRO A 56 6.71 12.53 14.98
N PRO A 57 6.92 11.56 15.87
CA PRO A 57 7.99 10.57 15.73
C PRO A 57 7.57 9.35 14.89
N ALA A 58 6.29 9.14 14.66
CA ALA A 58 5.75 7.92 14.06
C ALA A 58 5.07 8.16 12.71
N PHE A 59 4.82 7.08 11.98
CA PHE A 59 4.13 7.08 10.71
C PHE A 59 2.96 6.09 10.72
N ASP A 60 1.81 6.56 10.28
CA ASP A 60 0.60 5.77 10.04
C ASP A 60 0.53 5.43 8.55
N ILE A 61 0.78 4.17 8.19
CA ILE A 61 0.71 3.70 6.79
C ILE A 61 -0.75 3.69 6.31
N VAL A 62 -1.71 3.39 7.19
CA VAL A 62 -3.13 3.32 6.81
C VAL A 62 -3.64 4.68 6.31
N LEU A 63 -3.20 5.75 6.94
CA LEU A 63 -3.56 7.13 6.55
C LEU A 63 -2.50 7.82 5.69
N ALA A 64 -1.30 7.22 5.55
CA ALA A 64 -0.13 7.78 4.87
C ALA A 64 0.31 9.15 5.45
N VAL A 65 0.31 9.29 6.78
CA VAL A 65 0.64 10.55 7.48
C VAL A 65 1.55 10.33 8.68
N PRO A 66 2.32 11.35 9.09
CA PRO A 66 3.00 11.36 10.38
C PRO A 66 2.00 11.29 11.54
N ALA A 67 2.39 10.63 12.63
CA ALA A 67 1.55 10.43 13.79
C ALA A 67 2.27 10.83 15.09
N ARG A 68 1.51 11.45 15.99
CA ARG A 68 1.97 11.76 17.34
C ARG A 68 1.56 10.64 18.28
N VAL A 69 2.55 9.99 18.90
CA VAL A 69 2.34 8.83 19.77
C VAL A 69 1.63 9.15 21.09
N ASP A 70 1.63 10.43 21.49
CA ASP A 70 0.88 10.92 22.66
C ASP A 70 -0.62 11.15 22.37
N GLN A 71 -1.02 11.19 21.10
CA GLN A 71 -2.40 11.47 20.69
C GLN A 71 -3.11 10.24 20.12
N THR A 72 -2.37 9.26 19.59
CA THR A 72 -2.96 8.09 18.95
C THR A 72 -2.06 6.87 19.06
N LEU A 73 -2.69 5.70 19.10
CA LEU A 73 -2.02 4.41 18.94
C LEU A 73 -2.09 3.91 17.48
N ASN A 74 -2.66 4.72 16.58
CA ASN A 74 -2.76 4.39 15.15
C ASN A 74 -1.49 4.83 14.42
N TRP A 75 -0.44 4.04 14.55
CA TRP A 75 0.80 4.18 13.81
C TRP A 75 1.44 2.80 13.61
N ASP A 76 2.36 2.67 12.66
CA ASP A 76 2.91 1.38 12.26
C ASP A 76 4.41 1.26 12.59
N PHE A 77 5.14 2.35 12.51
CA PHE A 77 6.55 2.42 12.95
C PHE A 77 6.87 3.84 13.44
N LEU A 78 7.95 3.96 14.22
CA LEU A 78 8.49 5.24 14.65
C LEU A 78 9.98 5.36 14.33
N PHE A 79 10.50 6.58 14.40
CA PHE A 79 11.92 6.87 14.28
C PHE A 79 12.55 7.14 15.64
N GLN A 80 13.74 6.60 15.85
CA GLN A 80 14.58 6.94 17.02
C GLN A 80 16.06 6.92 16.64
N ILE A 81 16.86 7.63 17.45
CA ILE A 81 18.32 7.49 17.43
C ILE A 81 18.74 6.91 18.80
N ARG A 82 19.18 5.66 18.79
CA ARG A 82 19.63 4.95 19.98
C ARG A 82 21.14 4.69 19.90
N ASP A 83 21.87 5.11 20.91
CA ASP A 83 23.34 4.95 20.98
C ASP A 83 24.06 5.49 19.72
N GLY A 84 23.52 6.54 19.12
CA GLY A 84 24.02 7.15 17.89
C GLY A 84 23.60 6.45 16.59
N ALA A 85 22.87 5.34 16.67
CA ALA A 85 22.35 4.62 15.53
C ALA A 85 20.90 5.05 15.20
N PRO A 86 20.64 5.52 13.98
CA PRO A 86 19.26 5.80 13.53
C PRO A 86 18.52 4.49 13.25
N GLU A 87 17.31 4.40 13.76
CA GLU A 87 16.48 3.19 13.67
C GLU A 87 15.04 3.54 13.31
N LEU A 88 14.41 2.71 12.46
CA LEU A 88 12.97 2.61 12.34
C LEU A 88 12.48 1.45 13.20
N VAL A 89 11.53 1.72 14.06
CA VAL A 89 11.06 0.79 15.08
C VAL A 89 9.60 0.43 14.83
N PRO A 90 9.29 -0.83 14.48
CA PRO A 90 7.92 -1.29 14.31
C PRO A 90 7.10 -1.15 15.60
N PHE A 91 5.80 -0.99 15.49
CA PHE A 91 4.88 -0.81 16.63
C PHE A 91 5.07 -1.88 17.71
N SER A 92 5.14 -3.16 17.33
CA SER A 92 5.26 -4.27 18.27
C SER A 92 6.61 -4.33 19.03
N ALA A 93 7.61 -3.56 18.59
CA ALA A 93 8.88 -3.45 19.30
C ALA A 93 8.83 -2.43 20.45
N VAL A 94 7.80 -1.57 20.49
CA VAL A 94 7.62 -0.52 21.51
C VAL A 94 6.42 -0.81 22.39
N ALA A 95 5.31 -1.22 21.79
CA ALA A 95 4.07 -1.53 22.49
C ALA A 95 4.06 -2.99 22.92
N ASP A 96 3.50 -3.25 24.12
CA ASP A 96 3.22 -4.62 24.58
C ASP A 96 2.00 -5.21 23.85
N SER A 97 2.07 -5.18 22.52
CA SER A 97 0.98 -5.62 21.64
C SER A 97 1.56 -6.10 20.30
N VAL A 98 1.12 -7.26 19.87
CA VAL A 98 1.53 -7.82 18.57
C VAL A 98 0.59 -7.30 17.49
N THR A 99 1.16 -6.66 16.48
CA THR A 99 0.46 -6.24 15.26
C THR A 99 1.15 -6.80 14.03
N ASP A 100 0.48 -6.74 12.89
CA ASP A 100 1.07 -7.11 11.58
C ASP A 100 1.95 -6.01 10.98
N ALA A 101 2.04 -4.85 11.64
CA ALA A 101 2.91 -3.77 11.23
C ALA A 101 4.37 -4.21 11.22
N GLY A 102 5.05 -4.03 10.09
CA GLY A 102 6.42 -4.49 9.95
C GLY A 102 7.17 -3.80 8.82
N LEU A 103 8.48 -3.91 8.90
CA LEU A 103 9.42 -3.30 7.96
C LEU A 103 10.37 -4.35 7.39
N GLN A 104 10.80 -4.15 6.16
CA GLN A 104 11.80 -4.98 5.49
C GLN A 104 12.71 -4.08 4.64
N ILE A 105 14.02 -4.24 4.77
CA ILE A 105 14.99 -3.58 3.87
C ILE A 105 14.94 -4.29 2.52
N SER A 106 14.91 -3.51 1.45
CA SER A 106 14.97 -3.99 0.08
C SER A 106 16.33 -3.70 -0.54
N ASP A 107 16.87 -4.67 -1.26
CA ASP A 107 18.07 -4.48 -2.09
C ASP A 107 17.77 -3.78 -3.42
N GLU A 108 16.49 -3.60 -3.74
CA GLU A 108 16.05 -2.95 -4.97
C GLU A 108 16.02 -1.42 -4.82
N ARG A 109 16.19 -0.73 -5.94
CA ARG A 109 15.96 0.73 -5.97
C ARG A 109 14.48 1.03 -5.80
N PHE A 110 14.15 2.16 -5.19
CA PHE A 110 12.78 2.59 -4.93
C PHE A 110 11.85 2.48 -6.14
N ASP A 111 12.32 2.89 -7.33
CA ASP A 111 11.52 2.86 -8.54
C ASP A 111 11.39 1.45 -9.15
N ALA A 112 12.22 0.50 -8.71
CA ALA A 112 12.20 -0.90 -9.16
C ALA A 112 11.28 -1.79 -8.29
N VAL A 113 10.95 -1.35 -7.07
CA VAL A 113 9.99 -2.04 -6.22
C VAL A 113 8.59 -1.84 -6.77
N LEU A 114 8.03 -2.85 -7.43
CA LEU A 114 6.70 -2.81 -8.05
C LEU A 114 5.65 -3.57 -7.21
N GLU A 115 6.10 -4.47 -6.33
CA GLU A 115 5.23 -5.27 -5.46
C GLU A 115 5.86 -5.42 -4.08
N ALA A 116 5.03 -5.50 -3.05
CA ALA A 116 5.45 -5.83 -1.70
C ALA A 116 5.54 -7.36 -1.54
N PRO A 117 6.58 -7.90 -0.88
CA PRO A 117 6.68 -9.34 -0.60
C PRO A 117 5.59 -9.75 0.39
N GLU A 118 5.11 -10.98 0.27
CA GLU A 118 4.08 -11.55 1.16
C GLU A 118 4.58 -11.73 2.61
N GLY A 119 5.88 -11.88 2.82
CA GLY A 119 6.46 -12.14 4.12
C GLY A 119 7.88 -11.61 4.29
N GLY A 120 8.53 -11.94 5.42
CA GLY A 120 9.89 -11.50 5.71
C GLY A 120 9.97 -10.17 6.46
N TYR A 121 8.83 -9.63 6.92
CA TYR A 121 8.80 -8.39 7.68
C TYR A 121 9.34 -8.57 9.08
N THR A 122 10.15 -7.62 9.51
CA THR A 122 10.57 -7.46 10.89
C THR A 122 9.46 -6.72 11.65
N LEU A 123 8.90 -7.37 12.68
CA LEU A 123 7.73 -6.87 13.41
C LEU A 123 8.08 -6.29 14.79
N ASN A 124 9.09 -6.84 15.45
CA ASN A 124 9.30 -6.66 16.89
C ASN A 124 10.75 -6.30 17.29
N VAL A 125 11.57 -5.94 16.34
CA VAL A 125 12.93 -5.43 16.58
C VAL A 125 13.19 -4.18 15.74
N PRO A 126 13.97 -3.21 16.24
CA PRO A 126 14.37 -2.03 15.46
C PRO A 126 15.21 -2.41 14.24
N LEU A 127 15.04 -1.68 13.14
CA LEU A 127 15.88 -1.75 11.95
C LEU A 127 16.77 -0.52 11.88
N GLN A 128 18.08 -0.71 11.87
CA GLN A 128 19.01 0.37 11.58
C GLN A 128 18.87 0.80 10.14
N VAL A 129 18.91 2.11 9.90
CA VAL A 129 18.72 2.70 8.58
C VAL A 129 19.76 3.79 8.31
N GLN A 130 20.03 3.99 7.02
CA GLN A 130 20.93 5.03 6.53
C GLN A 130 20.35 5.72 5.29
N PRO A 131 20.83 6.92 4.95
CA PRO A 131 20.42 7.57 3.71
C PRO A 131 20.66 6.69 2.49
N GLY A 132 19.65 6.58 1.64
CA GLY A 132 19.64 5.73 0.45
C GLY A 132 18.92 4.39 0.62
N ASP A 133 18.74 3.91 1.85
CA ASP A 133 18.03 2.66 2.10
C ASP A 133 16.61 2.71 1.57
N VAL A 134 16.21 1.61 0.94
CA VAL A 134 14.84 1.37 0.49
C VAL A 134 14.21 0.32 1.40
N LEU A 135 13.02 0.61 1.87
CA LEU A 135 12.26 -0.31 2.73
C LEU A 135 10.89 -0.57 2.13
N ILE A 136 10.39 -1.77 2.41
CA ILE A 136 8.99 -2.11 2.20
C ILE A 136 8.34 -2.19 3.58
N ALA A 137 7.19 -1.54 3.72
CA ALA A 137 6.46 -1.48 4.97
C ALA A 137 5.08 -2.09 4.79
N ARG A 138 4.64 -2.84 5.80
CA ARG A 138 3.29 -3.36 5.94
C ARG A 138 2.64 -2.71 7.15
N SER A 139 1.40 -2.22 6.98
CA SER A 139 0.64 -1.64 8.09
C SER A 139 0.15 -2.69 9.07
N ARG A 140 -0.29 -2.24 10.24
CA ARG A 140 -1.25 -2.98 11.05
C ARG A 140 -2.50 -3.30 10.24
N VAL A 141 -3.26 -4.31 10.67
CA VAL A 141 -4.62 -4.54 10.16
C VAL A 141 -5.45 -3.28 10.42
N ASP A 142 -6.08 -2.75 9.37
CA ASP A 142 -6.96 -1.59 9.51
C ASP A 142 -8.26 -2.01 10.22
N PRO A 143 -8.51 -1.55 11.45
CA PRO A 143 -9.68 -1.97 12.22
C PRO A 143 -10.99 -1.43 11.67
N ASN A 144 -10.94 -0.42 10.79
CA ASN A 144 -12.10 0.18 10.16
C ASN A 144 -12.44 -0.46 8.81
N ASN A 145 -11.57 -1.35 8.32
CA ASN A 145 -11.80 -2.07 7.08
C ASN A 145 -12.42 -3.44 7.36
N PHE A 146 -13.60 -3.71 6.78
CA PHE A 146 -14.31 -4.98 6.97
C PHE A 146 -13.53 -6.21 6.46
N LEU A 147 -12.56 -6.02 5.56
CA LEU A 147 -11.70 -7.08 5.04
C LEU A 147 -10.61 -7.49 6.03
N ALA A 148 -10.39 -6.71 7.10
CA ALA A 148 -9.36 -6.96 8.11
C ALA A 148 -7.99 -7.25 7.48
N CYS A 149 -7.50 -6.37 6.62
CA CYS A 149 -6.27 -6.49 5.85
C CYS A 149 -5.28 -5.36 6.14
N SER A 150 -4.03 -5.55 5.76
CA SER A 150 -2.97 -4.54 5.85
C SER A 150 -2.82 -3.77 4.53
N ARG A 151 -2.25 -2.57 4.61
CA ARG A 151 -1.77 -1.80 3.45
C ARG A 151 -0.27 -1.92 3.33
N TYR A 152 0.23 -1.73 2.11
CA TYR A 152 1.65 -1.83 1.80
C TYR A 152 2.19 -0.50 1.31
N ALA A 153 3.46 -0.25 1.62
CA ALA A 153 4.18 0.96 1.20
C ALA A 153 5.62 0.64 0.83
N LYS A 154 6.19 1.44 -0.06
CA LYS A 154 7.63 1.53 -0.24
C LYS A 154 8.13 2.88 0.26
N LEU A 155 9.29 2.86 0.91
CA LEU A 155 9.93 4.01 1.54
C LEU A 155 11.35 4.12 1.01
N GLN A 156 11.88 5.34 0.90
CA GLN A 156 13.31 5.55 0.71
C GLN A 156 13.80 6.64 1.65
N VAL A 157 14.80 6.31 2.46
CA VAL A 157 15.46 7.28 3.33
C VAL A 157 16.23 8.28 2.47
N LEU A 158 15.86 9.56 2.56
CA LEU A 158 16.51 10.64 1.82
C LEU A 158 17.65 11.26 2.64
N SER A 159 17.38 11.56 3.92
CA SER A 159 18.36 12.13 4.83
C SER A 159 18.08 11.78 6.29
N ILE A 160 19.13 11.80 7.08
CA ILE A 160 19.08 11.71 8.53
C ILE A 160 19.93 12.86 9.07
N ASP A 161 19.31 13.72 9.86
CA ASP A 161 19.99 14.82 10.55
C ASP A 161 20.21 14.43 12.02
N ALA A 162 21.48 14.23 12.39
CA ALA A 162 21.84 13.80 13.74
C ALA A 162 21.80 14.96 14.76
N GLU A 163 21.90 16.24 14.32
CA GLU A 163 21.83 17.41 15.17
C GLU A 163 20.37 17.75 15.49
N GLU A 164 19.53 17.83 14.47
CA GLU A 164 18.09 18.06 14.60
C GLU A 164 17.33 16.78 14.99
N ARG A 165 18.02 15.64 14.95
CA ARG A 165 17.48 14.31 15.28
C ARG A 165 16.23 13.97 14.48
N THR A 166 16.33 14.11 13.17
CA THR A 166 15.23 13.84 12.23
C THR A 166 15.61 12.83 11.16
N ILE A 167 14.61 12.16 10.61
CA ILE A 167 14.70 11.39 9.39
C ILE A 167 13.72 11.95 8.36
N THR A 168 14.19 12.14 7.14
CA THR A 168 13.32 12.45 6.01
C THR A 168 13.34 11.30 5.03
N PHE A 169 12.18 10.82 4.63
CA PHE A 169 12.03 9.79 3.61
C PHE A 169 10.90 10.14 2.64
N ARG A 170 11.00 9.62 1.40
CA ARG A 170 9.88 9.59 0.48
C ARG A 170 9.15 8.28 0.59
N HIS A 171 7.86 8.31 0.40
CA HIS A 171 7.02 7.12 0.46
C HIS A 171 5.97 7.07 -0.65
N LEU A 172 5.53 5.87 -0.96
CA LEU A 172 4.38 5.59 -1.79
C LEU A 172 3.60 4.48 -1.11
N VAL A 173 2.35 4.77 -0.75
CA VAL A 173 1.45 3.83 -0.07
C VAL A 173 0.38 3.40 -1.05
N ASN A 174 0.15 2.08 -1.17
CA ASN A 174 -1.03 1.57 -1.87
C ASN A 174 -2.26 1.80 -0.97
N PRO A 175 -3.28 2.55 -1.42
CA PRO A 175 -4.48 2.81 -0.64
C PRO A 175 -5.38 1.59 -0.46
N ASN A 176 -5.16 0.54 -1.28
CA ASN A 176 -6.01 -0.64 -1.32
C ASN A 176 -5.58 -1.66 -0.27
N CYS A 177 -6.54 -2.08 0.52
CA CYS A 177 -6.31 -3.01 1.61
C CYS A 177 -6.09 -4.42 1.06
N GLY A 178 -4.97 -5.06 1.42
CA GLY A 178 -4.59 -6.40 0.97
C GLY A 178 -3.86 -6.43 -0.38
N ASP A 179 -3.87 -5.35 -1.14
CA ASP A 179 -3.20 -5.27 -2.43
C ASP A 179 -1.71 -4.94 -2.26
N VAL A 180 -0.86 -5.82 -2.79
CA VAL A 180 0.61 -5.73 -2.68
C VAL A 180 1.26 -4.87 -3.76
N VAL A 181 0.51 -4.39 -4.76
CA VAL A 181 1.04 -3.61 -5.89
C VAL A 181 1.56 -2.26 -5.40
N LEU A 182 2.80 -1.92 -5.77
CA LEU A 182 3.46 -0.65 -5.46
C LEU A 182 3.91 0.09 -6.73
N GLU A 183 3.44 -0.34 -7.90
CA GLU A 183 3.69 0.34 -9.17
C GLU A 183 2.84 1.61 -9.26
N PRO A 184 3.47 2.81 -9.46
CA PRO A 184 2.74 4.07 -9.54
C PRO A 184 1.68 4.09 -10.64
N GLY A 185 0.49 4.56 -10.33
CA GLY A 185 -0.62 4.71 -11.27
C GLY A 185 -1.36 3.42 -11.60
N THR A 186 -1.02 2.30 -10.99
CA THR A 186 -1.79 1.06 -11.14
C THR A 186 -3.08 1.16 -10.34
N HIS A 187 -4.19 0.79 -10.97
CA HIS A 187 -5.47 0.65 -10.27
C HIS A 187 -5.44 -0.58 -9.36
N GLY A 188 -6.00 -0.45 -8.15
CA GLY A 188 -6.00 -1.53 -7.18
C GLY A 188 -6.74 -2.77 -7.68
N SER A 189 -6.37 -3.92 -7.12
CA SER A 189 -7.03 -5.21 -7.33
C SER A 189 -7.30 -5.89 -5.98
N LEU A 190 -8.29 -6.78 -5.94
CA LEU A 190 -8.63 -7.60 -4.78
C LEU A 190 -8.32 -9.07 -5.07
#